data_37f93d8bfd056e5cc5073260641defe0
#
_entry.id   37f93d8bfd056e5cc5073260641defe0
#
_cell.length_a   1.000
_cell.length_b   1.000
_cell.length_c   1.000
_cell.angle_alpha   90.00
_cell.angle_beta   90.00
_cell.angle_gamma   90.00
#
_symmetry.space_group_name_H-M   'P 1'
#
loop_
_entity.id
_entity.type
_entity.pdbx_description
1 polymer ?
#
loop_
_entity_poly.entity_id
_entity_poly.type
_entity_poly.pdbx_seq_one_letter_code
_entity_poly.pdbx_strand_id
1 'polypeptide(L)'
;MKYQLAQLNVARMLEPLDHPLMWEFVHFLGPINELAEQQEGFVWRLKDEEGTSATSIETPFTDDMIIVNMSVWESPETLRDFVYKTAHSYFVRQGKKWFEKMERPHMVLWWVPEGHEPTPVEAAAKLETLQQQGPSAEAFDWSRLFSPEGKQL
;
A
#
# COMPACT_ATOMS: atom_id res chain seq x y z
N MET A 1 -16.16 -13.33 -13.91
CA MET A 1 -15.93 -11.98 -13.37
C MET A 1 -14.43 -11.70 -13.31
N LYS A 2 -14.04 -10.51 -13.70
CA LYS A 2 -12.63 -10.11 -13.67
C LYS A 2 -12.30 -9.45 -12.31
N TYR A 3 -11.15 -9.79 -11.75
CA TYR A 3 -10.69 -9.26 -10.47
C TYR A 3 -9.37 -8.51 -10.65
N GLN A 4 -9.13 -7.58 -9.74
CA GLN A 4 -7.89 -6.80 -9.68
C GLN A 4 -7.33 -6.89 -8.27
N LEU A 5 -6.03 -6.68 -8.14
CA LEU A 5 -5.35 -6.82 -6.85
C LEU A 5 -5.27 -5.48 -6.14
N ALA A 6 -5.84 -5.41 -4.94
CA ALA A 6 -5.70 -4.25 -4.06
C ALA A 6 -4.56 -4.47 -3.07
N GLN A 7 -3.88 -3.40 -2.70
CA GLN A 7 -2.88 -3.42 -1.64
C GLN A 7 -3.07 -2.23 -0.70
N LEU A 8 -2.77 -2.46 0.56
CA LEU A 8 -2.60 -1.42 1.57
C LEU A 8 -1.25 -1.60 2.21
N ASN A 9 -0.51 -0.51 2.36
CA ASN A 9 0.72 -0.48 3.12
C ASN A 9 0.60 0.66 4.13
N VAL A 10 0.85 0.37 5.41
CA VAL A 10 0.87 1.39 6.45
C VAL A 10 2.27 1.44 7.06
N ALA A 11 2.67 2.63 7.49
CA ALA A 11 3.97 2.81 8.11
C ALA A 11 3.85 3.88 9.19
N ARG A 12 4.57 3.69 10.30
CA ARG A 12 4.60 4.69 11.36
C ARG A 12 5.86 5.53 11.21
N MET A 13 5.67 6.83 11.02
CA MET A 13 6.77 7.77 10.82
C MET A 13 7.59 7.92 12.10
N LEU A 14 8.91 8.09 11.94
CA LEU A 14 9.79 8.41 13.05
C LEU A 14 9.58 9.85 13.54
N GLU A 15 9.24 10.74 12.62
CA GLU A 15 9.01 12.17 12.89
C GLU A 15 7.85 12.67 12.04
N PRO A 16 7.21 13.80 12.41
CA PRO A 16 6.16 14.40 11.58
C PRO A 16 6.68 14.77 10.18
N LEU A 17 5.78 14.86 9.22
CA LEU A 17 6.12 15.12 7.82
C LEU A 17 6.90 16.43 7.61
N ASP A 18 6.69 17.43 8.47
CA ASP A 18 7.40 18.72 8.40
C ASP A 18 8.77 18.72 9.04
N HIS A 19 9.16 17.62 9.69
CA HIS A 19 10.48 17.49 10.31
C HIS A 19 11.56 17.27 9.23
N PRO A 20 12.75 17.88 9.37
CA PRO A 20 13.83 17.70 8.38
C PRO A 20 14.19 16.25 8.07
N LEU A 21 14.06 15.34 9.03
CA LEU A 21 14.33 13.91 8.80
C LEU A 21 13.46 13.34 7.68
N MET A 22 12.24 13.85 7.51
CA MET A 22 11.27 13.35 6.54
C MET A 22 11.34 14.07 5.20
N TRP A 23 12.24 15.06 5.04
CA TRP A 23 12.30 15.91 3.85
C TRP A 23 12.41 15.11 2.55
N GLU A 24 13.34 14.15 2.51
CA GLU A 24 13.57 13.36 1.30
C GLU A 24 12.33 12.53 0.94
N PHE A 25 11.71 11.91 1.95
CA PHE A 25 10.50 11.13 1.73
C PHE A 25 9.38 12.01 1.15
N VAL A 26 9.12 13.16 1.79
CA VAL A 26 8.05 14.08 1.35
C VAL A 26 8.35 14.63 -0.03
N HIS A 27 9.61 15.00 -0.29
CA HIS A 27 10.01 15.60 -1.56
C HIS A 27 9.80 14.65 -2.74
N PHE A 28 10.05 13.36 -2.55
CA PHE A 28 9.94 12.38 -3.63
C PHE A 28 8.60 11.64 -3.67
N LEU A 29 7.71 11.90 -2.72
CA LEU A 29 6.41 11.21 -2.66
C LEU A 29 5.58 11.42 -3.93
N GLY A 30 5.45 12.65 -4.40
CA GLY A 30 4.73 12.97 -5.62
C GLY A 30 5.31 12.28 -6.86
N PRO A 31 6.62 12.45 -7.13
CA PRO A 31 7.27 11.76 -8.27
C PRO A 31 7.11 10.25 -8.24
N ILE A 32 7.21 9.61 -7.08
CA ILE A 32 7.03 8.15 -6.98
C ILE A 32 5.57 7.75 -7.26
N ASN A 33 4.61 8.52 -6.77
CA ASN A 33 3.21 8.27 -7.06
C ASN A 33 2.91 8.44 -8.56
N GLU A 34 3.50 9.44 -9.20
CA GLU A 34 3.37 9.61 -10.66
C GLU A 34 4.00 8.43 -11.41
N LEU A 35 5.14 7.95 -10.93
CA LEU A 35 5.78 6.78 -11.52
C LEU A 35 4.86 5.56 -11.46
N ALA A 36 4.17 5.36 -10.35
CA ALA A 36 3.20 4.27 -10.21
C ALA A 36 2.10 4.38 -11.27
N GLU A 37 1.56 5.58 -11.46
CA GLU A 37 0.47 5.81 -12.42
C GLU A 37 0.88 5.50 -13.87
N GLN A 38 2.16 5.52 -14.17
CA GLN A 38 2.70 5.25 -15.50
C GLN A 38 3.06 3.78 -15.72
N GLN A 39 3.00 2.95 -14.69
CA GLN A 39 3.40 1.55 -14.80
C GLN A 39 2.35 0.70 -15.50
N GLU A 40 2.81 -0.30 -16.26
CA GLU A 40 1.93 -1.31 -16.81
C GLU A 40 1.23 -2.04 -15.66
N GLY A 41 -0.09 -2.19 -15.79
CA GLY A 41 -0.88 -2.88 -14.78
C GLY A 41 -1.38 -2.00 -13.64
N PHE A 42 -1.01 -0.73 -13.60
CA PHE A 42 -1.57 0.20 -12.63
C PHE A 42 -3.04 0.47 -12.96
N VAL A 43 -3.90 0.47 -11.92
CA VAL A 43 -5.34 0.71 -12.08
C VAL A 43 -5.77 1.97 -11.33
N TRP A 44 -5.44 2.08 -10.05
CA TRP A 44 -5.93 3.18 -9.21
C TRP A 44 -5.06 3.31 -7.96
N ARG A 45 -4.99 4.52 -7.42
CA ARG A 45 -4.40 4.74 -6.09
C ARG A 45 -5.24 5.72 -5.29
N LEU A 46 -5.19 5.55 -3.96
CA LEU A 46 -5.81 6.52 -3.05
C LEU A 46 -4.99 7.81 -3.06
N LYS A 47 -5.69 8.93 -3.21
CA LYS A 47 -5.07 10.26 -3.19
C LYS A 47 -6.06 11.25 -2.61
N ASP A 48 -5.53 12.37 -2.10
CA ASP A 48 -6.34 13.43 -1.54
C ASP A 48 -7.13 14.19 -2.64
N GLU A 49 -7.94 15.18 -2.23
CA GLU A 49 -8.74 15.96 -3.17
C GLU A 49 -7.88 16.71 -4.18
N GLU A 50 -6.63 17.03 -3.81
CA GLU A 50 -5.69 17.70 -4.70
C GLU A 50 -5.02 16.72 -5.67
N GLY A 51 -5.21 15.44 -5.46
CA GLY A 51 -4.70 14.41 -6.36
C GLY A 51 -3.21 14.10 -6.21
N THR A 52 -2.58 14.52 -5.13
CA THR A 52 -1.12 14.36 -4.95
C THR A 52 -0.75 13.10 -4.18
N SER A 53 -1.35 12.86 -3.01
CA SER A 53 -1.02 11.71 -2.19
C SER A 53 -2.16 11.39 -1.23
N ALA A 54 -2.00 10.31 -0.45
CA ALA A 54 -2.95 9.90 0.57
C ALA A 54 -2.60 10.43 1.96
N THR A 55 -1.52 11.21 2.11
CA THR A 55 -1.02 11.62 3.43
C THR A 55 -1.95 12.55 4.19
N SER A 56 -2.83 13.28 3.48
CA SER A 56 -3.80 14.19 4.10
C SER A 56 -5.20 13.58 4.22
N ILE A 57 -5.38 12.31 3.84
CA ILE A 57 -6.69 11.66 3.88
C ILE A 57 -6.94 11.11 5.28
N GLU A 58 -8.14 11.35 5.80
CA GLU A 58 -8.59 10.78 7.06
C GLU A 58 -8.72 9.26 6.93
N THR A 59 -8.19 8.52 7.90
CA THR A 59 -8.20 7.07 7.92
C THR A 59 -8.72 6.55 9.26
N PRO A 60 -9.10 5.25 9.35
CA PRO A 60 -9.54 4.66 10.62
C PRO A 60 -8.42 4.42 11.63
N PHE A 61 -7.16 4.68 11.25
CA PHE A 61 -6.04 4.57 12.17
C PHE A 61 -6.01 5.78 13.10
N THR A 62 -5.96 5.54 14.41
CA THR A 62 -6.05 6.59 15.41
C THR A 62 -4.72 7.29 15.70
N ASP A 63 -3.61 6.71 15.25
CA ASP A 63 -2.28 7.27 15.44
C ASP A 63 -1.92 8.20 14.28
N ASP A 64 -1.77 9.49 14.57
CA ASP A 64 -1.46 10.51 13.56
C ASP A 64 -0.11 10.28 12.85
N MET A 65 0.76 9.45 13.44
CA MET A 65 2.05 9.12 12.83
C MET A 65 1.96 7.97 11.84
N ILE A 66 0.80 7.35 11.70
CA ILE A 66 0.57 6.29 10.69
C ILE A 66 0.20 6.94 9.36
N ILE A 67 0.95 6.61 8.33
CA ILE A 67 0.58 6.99 6.96
C ILE A 67 0.15 5.75 6.19
N VAL A 68 -0.72 5.95 5.20
CA VAL A 68 -1.25 4.86 4.39
C VAL A 68 -0.89 5.05 2.93
N ASN A 69 -0.64 3.91 2.26
CA ASN A 69 -0.48 3.85 0.82
C ASN A 69 -1.40 2.72 0.33
N MET A 70 -2.30 3.04 -0.58
CA MET A 70 -3.26 2.07 -1.10
C MET A 70 -3.42 2.23 -2.60
N SER A 71 -3.41 1.11 -3.32
CA SER A 71 -3.55 1.12 -4.78
C SER A 71 -4.15 -0.19 -5.26
N VAL A 72 -4.58 -0.18 -6.53
CA VAL A 72 -5.14 -1.36 -7.19
C VAL A 72 -4.35 -1.61 -8.47
N TRP A 73 -4.04 -2.86 -8.74
CA TRP A 73 -3.20 -3.31 -9.84
C TRP A 73 -3.85 -4.48 -10.57
N GLU A 74 -3.46 -4.71 -11.82
CA GLU A 74 -4.01 -5.81 -12.59
C GLU A 74 -3.62 -7.18 -12.03
N SER A 75 -2.41 -7.31 -11.45
CA SER A 75 -1.90 -8.58 -10.97
C SER A 75 -0.84 -8.39 -9.89
N PRO A 76 -0.52 -9.47 -9.13
CA PRO A 76 0.62 -9.41 -8.19
C PRO A 76 1.95 -9.10 -8.88
N GLU A 77 2.14 -9.61 -10.11
CA GLU A 77 3.38 -9.42 -10.85
C GLU A 77 3.60 -7.95 -11.19
N THR A 78 2.56 -7.23 -11.62
CA THR A 78 2.70 -5.81 -11.98
C THR A 78 2.99 -4.96 -10.76
N LEU A 79 2.37 -5.24 -9.63
CA LEU A 79 2.67 -4.54 -8.37
C LEU A 79 4.10 -4.83 -7.91
N ARG A 80 4.50 -6.10 -7.96
CA ARG A 80 5.86 -6.50 -7.54
C ARG A 80 6.91 -5.82 -8.40
N ASP A 81 6.70 -5.76 -9.71
CA ASP A 81 7.63 -5.09 -10.62
C ASP A 81 7.77 -3.61 -10.28
N PHE A 82 6.67 -2.93 -9.98
CA PHE A 82 6.74 -1.54 -9.57
C PHE A 82 7.56 -1.39 -8.27
N VAL A 83 7.26 -2.20 -7.26
CA VAL A 83 7.88 -2.07 -5.94
C VAL A 83 9.40 -2.32 -6.01
N TYR A 84 9.83 -3.33 -6.76
CA TYR A 84 11.21 -3.81 -6.69
C TYR A 84 12.07 -3.50 -7.90
N LYS A 85 11.49 -3.14 -9.06
CA LYS A 85 12.24 -2.90 -10.30
C LYS A 85 12.28 -1.45 -10.73
N THR A 86 11.66 -0.54 -9.98
CA THR A 86 11.64 0.90 -10.31
C THR A 86 12.31 1.71 -9.21
N ALA A 87 12.30 3.04 -9.36
CA ALA A 87 12.81 3.96 -8.33
C ALA A 87 12.12 3.77 -6.97
N HIS A 88 10.91 3.17 -6.92
CA HIS A 88 10.24 2.85 -5.66
C HIS A 88 11.12 1.95 -4.80
N SER A 89 11.92 1.05 -5.38
CA SER A 89 12.78 0.16 -4.61
C SER A 89 13.77 0.90 -3.72
N TYR A 90 14.19 2.10 -4.14
CA TYR A 90 15.04 2.95 -3.31
C TYR A 90 14.35 3.28 -1.98
N PHE A 91 13.06 3.63 -2.02
CA PHE A 91 12.30 3.95 -0.82
C PHE A 91 12.11 2.74 0.09
N VAL A 92 11.93 1.56 -0.49
CA VAL A 92 11.86 0.32 0.30
C VAL A 92 13.17 0.10 1.07
N ARG A 93 14.31 0.27 0.40
CA ARG A 93 15.63 0.09 1.03
C ARG A 93 15.93 1.17 2.09
N GLN A 94 15.42 2.38 1.90
CA GLN A 94 15.66 3.52 2.80
C GLN A 94 14.60 3.68 3.88
N GLY A 95 13.58 2.83 3.89
CA GLY A 95 12.43 2.97 4.80
C GLY A 95 12.80 3.11 6.27
N LYS A 96 13.86 2.44 6.72
CA LYS A 96 14.29 2.51 8.12
C LYS A 96 14.78 3.90 8.53
N LYS A 97 15.06 4.80 7.60
CA LYS A 97 15.42 6.18 7.90
C LYS A 97 14.21 7.01 8.33
N TRP A 98 13.02 6.63 7.87
CA TRP A 98 11.81 7.42 8.00
C TRP A 98 10.75 6.76 8.86
N PHE A 99 10.76 5.43 8.96
CA PHE A 99 9.68 4.65 9.56
C PHE A 99 10.21 3.72 10.64
N GLU A 100 9.36 3.50 11.66
CA GLU A 100 9.65 2.53 12.70
C GLU A 100 9.50 1.12 12.16
N LYS A 101 10.28 0.19 12.73
CA LYS A 101 10.11 -1.23 12.44
C LYS A 101 8.79 -1.68 13.08
N MET A 102 7.93 -2.32 12.29
CA MET A 102 6.65 -2.82 12.76
C MET A 102 6.74 -4.33 12.98
N GLU A 103 6.33 -4.79 14.18
CA GLU A 103 6.39 -6.20 14.54
C GLU A 103 5.21 -7.00 13.99
N ARG A 104 4.07 -6.32 13.75
CA ARG A 104 2.88 -6.94 13.15
C ARG A 104 2.87 -6.68 11.65
N PRO A 105 2.15 -7.52 10.87
CA PRO A 105 1.97 -7.22 9.45
C PRO A 105 1.49 -5.79 9.24
N HIS A 106 2.10 -5.10 8.30
CA HIS A 106 1.78 -3.70 7.97
C HIS A 106 1.45 -3.52 6.49
N MET A 107 1.35 -4.61 5.75
CA MET A 107 0.97 -4.62 4.34
C MET A 107 0.02 -5.79 4.10
N VAL A 108 -1.01 -5.56 3.30
CA VAL A 108 -2.01 -6.58 2.99
C VAL A 108 -2.40 -6.49 1.52
N LEU A 109 -2.66 -7.66 0.94
CA LEU A 109 -3.16 -7.82 -0.42
C LEU A 109 -4.53 -8.50 -0.37
N TRP A 110 -5.43 -8.11 -1.28
CA TRP A 110 -6.72 -8.78 -1.44
C TRP A 110 -7.27 -8.50 -2.84
N TRP A 111 -8.15 -9.38 -3.29
CA TRP A 111 -8.76 -9.23 -4.61
C TRP A 111 -10.04 -8.41 -4.52
N VAL A 112 -10.26 -7.54 -5.51
CA VAL A 112 -11.49 -6.76 -5.66
C VAL A 112 -12.04 -6.94 -7.06
N PRO A 113 -13.37 -6.82 -7.25
CA PRO A 113 -13.94 -6.83 -8.59
C PRO A 113 -13.38 -5.67 -9.43
N GLU A 114 -13.22 -5.90 -10.73
CA GLU A 114 -12.77 -4.86 -11.66
C GLU A 114 -13.62 -3.60 -11.50
N GLY A 115 -12.95 -2.45 -11.33
CA GLY A 115 -13.61 -1.17 -11.18
C GLY A 115 -13.95 -0.78 -9.75
N HIS A 116 -13.76 -1.67 -8.78
CA HIS A 116 -13.98 -1.34 -7.37
C HIS A 116 -12.81 -0.55 -6.81
N GLU A 117 -13.09 0.62 -6.27
CA GLU A 117 -12.09 1.45 -5.58
C GLU A 117 -12.24 1.22 -4.07
N PRO A 118 -11.31 0.52 -3.43
CA PRO A 118 -11.44 0.23 -2.01
C PRO A 118 -11.34 1.49 -1.15
N THR A 119 -11.99 1.46 0.02
CA THR A 119 -11.94 2.55 0.98
C THR A 119 -10.89 2.26 2.05
N PRO A 120 -10.42 3.30 2.78
CA PRO A 120 -9.54 3.07 3.94
C PRO A 120 -10.15 2.15 4.99
N VAL A 121 -11.47 2.20 5.19
CA VAL A 121 -12.16 1.30 6.14
C VAL A 121 -12.08 -0.15 5.68
N GLU A 122 -12.34 -0.41 4.40
CA GLU A 122 -12.21 -1.75 3.81
C GLU A 122 -10.78 -2.27 3.99
N ALA A 123 -9.80 -1.44 3.64
CA ALA A 123 -8.39 -1.81 3.71
C ALA A 123 -7.95 -2.11 5.14
N ALA A 124 -8.36 -1.29 6.11
CA ALA A 124 -8.04 -1.52 7.52
C ALA A 124 -8.61 -2.84 8.02
N ALA A 125 -9.81 -3.19 7.59
CA ALA A 125 -10.44 -4.47 7.96
C ALA A 125 -9.65 -5.66 7.37
N LYS A 126 -9.16 -5.54 6.14
CA LYS A 126 -8.33 -6.58 5.53
C LYS A 126 -7.00 -6.74 6.26
N LEU A 127 -6.37 -5.63 6.64
CA LEU A 127 -5.13 -5.69 7.41
C LEU A 127 -5.35 -6.35 8.76
N GLU A 128 -6.43 -6.02 9.46
CA GLU A 128 -6.77 -6.65 10.73
C GLU A 128 -6.96 -8.15 10.58
N THR A 129 -7.67 -8.59 9.52
CA THR A 129 -7.86 -10.00 9.24
C THR A 129 -6.52 -10.72 9.06
N LEU A 130 -5.61 -10.13 8.30
CA LEU A 130 -4.27 -10.69 8.12
C LEU A 130 -3.51 -10.77 9.45
N GLN A 131 -3.59 -9.73 10.27
CA GLN A 131 -2.90 -9.69 11.55
C GLN A 131 -3.41 -10.73 12.54
N GLN A 132 -4.71 -11.04 12.50
CA GLN A 132 -5.33 -11.98 13.43
C GLN A 132 -5.24 -13.43 12.96
N GLN A 133 -5.34 -13.69 11.66
CA GLN A 133 -5.50 -15.04 11.13
C GLN A 133 -4.31 -15.52 10.30
N GLY A 134 -3.38 -14.62 9.93
CA GLY A 134 -2.36 -14.93 8.95
C GLY A 134 -2.91 -14.92 7.53
N PRO A 135 -2.06 -15.18 6.52
CA PRO A 135 -2.49 -15.14 5.12
C PRO A 135 -3.65 -16.10 4.83
N SER A 136 -4.65 -15.58 4.11
CA SER A 136 -5.84 -16.33 3.70
C SER A 136 -6.33 -15.79 2.35
N ALA A 137 -7.32 -16.48 1.78
CA ALA A 137 -7.92 -16.03 0.51
C ALA A 137 -8.55 -14.63 0.61
N GLU A 138 -8.99 -14.22 1.79
CA GLU A 138 -9.61 -12.92 2.02
C GLU A 138 -8.59 -11.79 2.18
N ALA A 139 -7.42 -12.10 2.77
CA ALA A 139 -6.37 -11.12 3.04
C ALA A 139 -5.03 -11.86 3.15
N PHE A 140 -4.09 -11.50 2.30
CA PHE A 140 -2.81 -12.20 2.22
C PHE A 140 -1.66 -11.20 2.04
N ASP A 141 -0.45 -11.73 1.94
CA ASP A 141 0.77 -10.94 1.72
C ASP A 141 1.71 -11.69 0.77
N TRP A 142 2.92 -11.17 0.60
CA TRP A 142 3.89 -11.77 -0.33
C TRP A 142 4.38 -13.15 0.12
N SER A 143 4.22 -13.51 1.40
CA SER A 143 4.66 -14.81 1.89
C SER A 143 3.75 -15.95 1.42
N ARG A 144 2.49 -15.64 1.12
CA ARG A 144 1.52 -16.65 0.66
C ARG A 144 0.44 -15.98 -0.18
N LEU A 145 0.52 -16.14 -1.49
CA LEU A 145 -0.44 -15.56 -2.43
C LEU A 145 -1.62 -16.49 -2.68
N PHE A 146 -2.78 -15.90 -2.97
CA PHE A 146 -3.99 -16.63 -3.31
C PHE A 146 -4.55 -16.09 -4.63
N SER A 147 -5.25 -16.96 -5.38
CA SER A 147 -5.97 -16.54 -6.58
C SER A 147 -7.30 -15.90 -6.21
N PRO A 148 -7.97 -15.20 -7.15
CA PRO A 148 -9.30 -14.67 -6.89
C PRO A 148 -10.34 -15.74 -6.50
N GLU A 149 -10.11 -16.99 -6.90
CA GLU A 149 -10.99 -18.12 -6.59
C GLU A 149 -10.66 -18.74 -5.23
N GLY A 150 -9.66 -18.23 -4.53
CA GLY A 150 -9.32 -18.67 -3.19
C GLY A 150 -8.30 -19.82 -3.13
N LYS A 151 -7.62 -20.11 -4.22
CA LYS A 151 -6.57 -21.14 -4.24
C LYS A 151 -5.22 -20.53 -3.88
N GLN A 152 -4.48 -21.21 -3.02
CA GLN A 152 -3.11 -20.81 -2.73
C GLN A 152 -2.24 -21.03 -3.98
N LEU A 153 -1.48 -19.98 -4.32
CA LEU A 153 -0.60 -20.01 -5.49
C LEU A 153 0.80 -20.54 -5.15
#